data_f43309f5e654e74d0bf76ddd4bb20eb1
#
_entry.id   f43309f5e654e74d0bf76ddd4bb20eb1
#
_cell.length_a   1.000
_cell.length_b   1.000
_cell.length_c   1.000
_cell.angle_alpha   90.00
_cell.angle_beta   90.00
_cell.angle_gamma   90.00
#
_symmetry.space_group_name_H-M   'P 1'
#
loop_
_entity.id
_entity.type
_entity.pdbx_description
1 polymer ?
#
loop_
_entity_poly.entity_id
_entity_poly.type
_entity_poly.pdbx_seq_one_letter_code
_entity_poly.pdbx_strand_id
1 'polypeptide(L)'
;AGKRLAQIMKDEHVDAVIHFAARKQVGESVEKPLWYYQQNINGMLNVLEGMKDSGVKKLVFSSSAATYGVPPVEVVPEDVVPMLPINPYGQTKLFGEWMARACEHTYGIRFCALRYFNVAGCGPVELEDPAILNLIPMLLDRLQRGKAPAIFGDDYPTADGTCIRDYIHVSDLADAHIAALTYLDRDERKYDAFNVGTGKGTSVREIVDEVRRVTGLPFKETVLDRRAGDPPQLIGSTKRILSLIH
;
A
#
# COMPACT_ATOMS: atom_id res chain seq x y z
N ALA A 1 -14.86 16.31 12.44
CA ALA A 1 -14.79 15.89 11.03
C ALA A 1 -15.84 14.82 10.73
N GLY A 2 -16.02 13.79 11.57
CA GLY A 2 -16.96 12.68 11.36
C GLY A 2 -18.42 13.12 11.09
N LYS A 3 -18.96 14.06 11.88
CA LYS A 3 -20.31 14.60 11.64
C LYS A 3 -20.50 15.23 10.25
N ARG A 4 -19.48 15.95 9.76
CA ARG A 4 -19.54 16.56 8.41
C ARG A 4 -19.48 15.47 7.33
N LEU A 5 -18.66 14.43 7.52
CA LEU A 5 -18.61 13.29 6.61
C LEU A 5 -19.96 12.56 6.58
N ALA A 6 -20.57 12.33 7.75
CA ALA A 6 -21.90 11.71 7.81
C ALA A 6 -22.96 12.51 7.05
N GLN A 7 -22.92 13.84 7.17
CA GLN A 7 -23.86 14.70 6.45
C GLN A 7 -23.64 14.61 4.92
N ILE A 8 -22.38 14.71 4.46
CA ILE A 8 -22.04 14.56 3.04
C ILE A 8 -22.50 13.19 2.51
N MET A 9 -22.22 12.11 3.25
CA MET A 9 -22.63 10.76 2.84
C MET A 9 -24.13 10.63 2.68
N LYS A 10 -24.92 11.32 3.53
CA LYS A 10 -26.41 11.34 3.41
C LYS A 10 -26.87 12.17 2.24
N ASP A 11 -26.36 13.39 2.12
CA ASP A 11 -26.79 14.36 1.09
C ASP A 11 -26.49 13.84 -0.31
N GLU A 12 -25.32 13.21 -0.51
CA GLU A 12 -24.87 12.66 -1.80
C GLU A 12 -25.30 11.19 -2.01
N HIS A 13 -26.09 10.62 -1.13
CA HIS A 13 -26.56 9.21 -1.22
C HIS A 13 -25.43 8.20 -1.44
N VAL A 14 -24.35 8.31 -0.65
CA VAL A 14 -23.17 7.48 -0.79
C VAL A 14 -23.44 6.02 -0.42
N ASP A 15 -23.14 5.08 -1.34
CA ASP A 15 -23.33 3.63 -1.15
C ASP A 15 -22.13 2.93 -0.51
N ALA A 16 -20.94 3.44 -0.78
CA ALA A 16 -19.68 2.86 -0.33
C ALA A 16 -18.59 3.92 -0.15
N VAL A 17 -17.58 3.61 0.65
CA VAL A 17 -16.39 4.43 0.84
C VAL A 17 -15.16 3.67 0.38
N ILE A 18 -14.32 4.30 -0.45
CA ILE A 18 -12.95 3.87 -0.70
C ILE A 18 -12.03 4.86 0.03
N HIS A 19 -11.32 4.38 1.05
CA HIS A 19 -10.51 5.24 1.90
C HIS A 19 -9.02 5.17 1.53
N PHE A 20 -8.57 6.10 0.70
CA PHE A 20 -7.16 6.27 0.32
C PHE A 20 -6.39 7.22 1.23
N ALA A 21 -7.10 8.21 1.81
CA ALA A 21 -6.48 9.35 2.49
C ALA A 21 -5.61 8.92 3.68
N ALA A 22 -4.30 9.09 3.55
CA ALA A 22 -3.34 8.83 4.61
C ALA A 22 -1.99 9.50 4.31
N ARG A 23 -1.17 9.71 5.34
CA ARG A 23 0.27 9.96 5.19
C ARG A 23 0.96 8.63 4.90
N LYS A 24 1.82 8.59 3.85
CA LYS A 24 2.31 7.31 3.28
C LYS A 24 3.84 7.13 3.30
N GLN A 25 4.62 8.12 3.74
CA GLN A 25 6.09 8.06 3.72
C GLN A 25 6.63 7.32 4.94
N VAL A 26 7.30 6.18 4.72
CA VAL A 26 7.86 5.34 5.78
C VAL A 26 8.91 6.11 6.59
N GLY A 27 9.89 6.75 5.94
CA GLY A 27 10.94 7.52 6.61
C GLY A 27 10.36 8.67 7.46
N GLU A 28 9.46 9.48 6.91
CA GLU A 28 8.79 10.55 7.65
C GLU A 28 7.99 10.01 8.84
N SER A 29 7.43 8.81 8.75
CA SER A 29 6.70 8.22 9.87
C SER A 29 7.61 7.90 11.06
N VAL A 30 8.86 7.55 10.82
CA VAL A 30 9.87 7.32 11.87
C VAL A 30 10.28 8.63 12.52
N GLU A 31 10.42 9.71 11.74
CA GLU A 31 10.78 11.04 12.24
C GLU A 31 9.63 11.74 12.99
N LYS A 32 8.38 11.50 12.56
CA LYS A 32 7.18 12.17 13.06
C LYS A 32 6.08 11.19 13.47
N PRO A 33 6.33 10.23 14.35
CA PRO A 33 5.39 9.13 14.65
C PRO A 33 4.04 9.62 15.17
N LEU A 34 4.01 10.55 16.11
CA LEU A 34 2.77 11.06 16.70
C LEU A 34 1.88 11.76 15.66
N TRP A 35 2.51 12.46 14.71
CA TRP A 35 1.77 13.09 13.62
C TRP A 35 1.15 12.05 12.67
N TYR A 36 1.86 10.95 12.38
CA TYR A 36 1.31 9.84 11.59
C TYR A 36 0.12 9.18 12.27
N TYR A 37 0.21 8.91 13.57
CA TYR A 37 -0.93 8.38 14.32
C TYR A 37 -2.10 9.37 14.32
N GLN A 38 -1.85 10.64 14.56
CA GLN A 38 -2.88 11.65 14.55
C GLN A 38 -3.58 11.77 13.20
N GLN A 39 -2.83 11.77 12.09
CA GLN A 39 -3.41 11.92 10.75
C GLN A 39 -4.12 10.64 10.31
N ASN A 40 -3.48 9.51 10.40
CA ASN A 40 -3.98 8.28 9.81
C ASN A 40 -5.05 7.60 10.68
N ILE A 41 -4.82 7.51 11.99
CA ILE A 41 -5.78 6.85 12.90
C ILE A 41 -7.00 7.73 13.12
N ASN A 42 -6.84 9.03 13.38
CA ASN A 42 -7.99 9.92 13.51
C ASN A 42 -8.73 10.10 12.17
N GLY A 43 -8.00 10.06 11.04
CA GLY A 43 -8.61 10.05 9.72
C GLY A 43 -9.55 8.87 9.54
N MET A 44 -9.07 7.67 9.83
CA MET A 44 -9.86 6.44 9.76
C MET A 44 -11.03 6.45 10.77
N LEU A 45 -10.80 6.91 12.01
CA LEU A 45 -11.84 7.04 13.02
C LEU A 45 -12.98 7.95 12.53
N ASN A 46 -12.66 9.13 11.98
CA ASN A 46 -13.66 10.04 11.43
C ASN A 46 -14.47 9.42 10.27
N VAL A 47 -13.83 8.61 9.41
CA VAL A 47 -14.53 7.90 8.34
C VAL A 47 -15.50 6.87 8.91
N LEU A 48 -15.08 6.05 9.86
CA LEU A 48 -15.92 5.02 10.49
C LEU A 48 -17.09 5.64 11.28
N GLU A 49 -16.86 6.74 12.01
CA GLU A 49 -17.92 7.52 12.66
C GLU A 49 -18.93 8.07 11.63
N GLY A 50 -18.40 8.65 10.53
CA GLY A 50 -19.23 9.16 9.45
C GLY A 50 -20.11 8.08 8.82
N MET A 51 -19.54 6.91 8.54
CA MET A 51 -20.26 5.75 8.00
C MET A 51 -21.33 5.23 8.98
N LYS A 52 -20.97 5.10 10.26
CA LYS A 52 -21.92 4.69 11.30
C LYS A 52 -23.12 5.64 11.36
N ASP A 53 -22.89 6.95 11.40
CA ASP A 53 -23.93 7.97 11.57
C ASP A 53 -24.73 8.22 10.27
N SER A 54 -24.19 7.91 9.09
CA SER A 54 -24.88 8.01 7.80
C SER A 54 -25.64 6.73 7.43
N GLY A 55 -25.23 5.57 7.96
CA GLY A 55 -25.77 4.27 7.57
C GLY A 55 -25.04 3.61 6.40
N VAL A 56 -23.96 4.20 5.87
CA VAL A 56 -23.12 3.60 4.81
C VAL A 56 -22.42 2.36 5.37
N LYS A 57 -22.47 1.23 4.64
CA LYS A 57 -22.06 -0.08 5.16
C LYS A 57 -20.88 -0.74 4.42
N LYS A 58 -20.39 -0.15 3.34
CA LYS A 58 -19.31 -0.74 2.54
C LYS A 58 -18.05 0.11 2.60
N LEU A 59 -16.92 -0.50 3.00
CA LEU A 59 -15.60 0.16 3.11
C LEU A 59 -14.53 -0.64 2.39
N VAL A 60 -13.90 -0.07 1.38
CA VAL A 60 -12.62 -0.53 0.85
C VAL A 60 -11.51 0.31 1.47
N PHE A 61 -10.62 -0.33 2.19
CA PHE A 61 -9.53 0.33 2.91
C PHE A 61 -8.19 0.14 2.21
N SER A 62 -7.54 1.25 1.86
CA SER A 62 -6.16 1.28 1.38
C SER A 62 -5.20 0.90 2.51
N SER A 63 -4.92 -0.40 2.66
CA SER A 63 -3.92 -0.93 3.57
C SER A 63 -2.55 -1.03 2.89
N SER A 64 -1.62 -1.77 3.45
CA SER A 64 -0.24 -1.83 2.95
C SER A 64 0.45 -3.13 3.36
N ALA A 65 1.36 -3.61 2.53
CA ALA A 65 2.30 -4.68 2.89
C ALA A 65 3.20 -4.31 4.08
N ALA A 66 3.35 -3.02 4.41
CA ALA A 66 4.08 -2.57 5.59
C ALA A 66 3.48 -3.08 6.92
N THR A 67 2.23 -3.55 6.92
CA THR A 67 1.58 -4.20 8.07
C THR A 67 2.27 -5.50 8.48
N TYR A 68 2.98 -6.16 7.57
CA TYR A 68 3.67 -7.43 7.84
C TYR A 68 5.00 -7.27 8.58
N GLY A 69 5.66 -6.10 8.44
CA GLY A 69 7.01 -5.89 8.93
C GLY A 69 8.04 -6.73 8.19
N VAL A 70 8.78 -7.56 8.92
CA VAL A 70 9.70 -8.56 8.35
C VAL A 70 9.06 -9.94 8.52
N PRO A 71 8.36 -10.44 7.51
CA PRO A 71 7.66 -11.72 7.62
C PRO A 71 8.66 -12.89 7.65
N PRO A 72 8.32 -14.00 8.32
CA PRO A 72 9.20 -15.18 8.42
C PRO A 72 9.17 -16.07 7.17
N VAL A 73 8.51 -15.65 6.11
CA VAL A 73 8.29 -16.41 4.88
C VAL A 73 8.63 -15.55 3.65
N GLU A 74 9.08 -16.18 2.57
CA GLU A 74 9.47 -15.48 1.34
C GLU A 74 8.27 -14.87 0.61
N VAL A 75 7.18 -15.62 0.48
CA VAL A 75 5.93 -15.17 -0.13
C VAL A 75 4.87 -15.10 0.95
N VAL A 76 4.41 -13.90 1.24
CA VAL A 76 3.59 -13.59 2.42
C VAL A 76 2.12 -13.83 2.14
N PRO A 77 1.45 -14.80 2.80
CA PRO A 77 0.00 -14.92 2.74
C PRO A 77 -0.67 -13.90 3.67
N GLU A 78 -1.96 -13.60 3.44
CA GLU A 78 -2.69 -12.60 4.23
C GLU A 78 -2.93 -12.99 5.69
N ASP A 79 -2.85 -14.27 6.00
CA ASP A 79 -3.03 -14.84 7.35
C ASP A 79 -1.72 -15.13 8.09
N VAL A 80 -0.59 -14.63 7.57
CA VAL A 80 0.69 -14.75 8.27
C VAL A 80 0.63 -14.07 9.64
N VAL A 81 1.15 -14.76 10.64
CA VAL A 81 1.24 -14.25 12.02
C VAL A 81 2.64 -14.51 12.58
N PRO A 82 3.15 -13.62 13.45
CA PRO A 82 2.57 -12.36 13.86
C PRO A 82 2.73 -11.26 12.79
N MET A 83 1.78 -10.34 12.71
CA MET A 83 1.95 -9.09 11.95
C MET A 83 2.63 -8.06 12.86
N LEU A 84 3.89 -7.74 12.57
CA LEU A 84 4.72 -6.86 13.38
C LEU A 84 5.29 -5.72 12.53
N PRO A 85 4.49 -4.68 12.24
CA PRO A 85 4.96 -3.54 11.46
C PRO A 85 6.14 -2.86 12.17
N ILE A 86 7.23 -2.63 11.44
CA ILE A 86 8.51 -2.11 11.94
C ILE A 86 8.61 -0.58 11.88
N ASN A 87 7.55 0.09 11.45
CA ASN A 87 7.49 1.55 11.39
C ASN A 87 6.08 2.07 11.69
N PRO A 88 5.95 3.34 12.14
CA PRO A 88 4.65 3.93 12.50
C PRO A 88 3.63 3.95 11.35
N TYR A 89 4.06 4.12 10.09
CA TYR A 89 3.16 4.03 8.95
C TYR A 89 2.47 2.67 8.88
N GLY A 90 3.24 1.58 8.89
CA GLY A 90 2.69 0.21 8.88
C GLY A 90 1.78 -0.05 10.09
N GLN A 91 2.15 0.45 11.26
CA GLN A 91 1.31 0.35 12.46
C GLN A 91 -0.04 1.04 12.25
N THR A 92 -0.06 2.27 11.69
CA THR A 92 -1.34 2.97 11.44
C THR A 92 -2.24 2.24 10.45
N LYS A 93 -1.67 1.54 9.46
CA LYS A 93 -2.43 0.72 8.51
C LYS A 93 -3.03 -0.51 9.19
N LEU A 94 -2.27 -1.20 10.01
CA LEU A 94 -2.76 -2.35 10.78
C LEU A 94 -3.83 -1.94 11.80
N PHE A 95 -3.66 -0.81 12.49
CA PHE A 95 -4.71 -0.25 13.35
C PHE A 95 -5.99 0.06 12.58
N GLY A 96 -5.89 0.58 11.34
CA GLY A 96 -7.03 0.82 10.48
C GLY A 96 -7.82 -0.46 10.19
N GLU A 97 -7.15 -1.57 9.90
CA GLU A 97 -7.79 -2.88 9.70
C GLU A 97 -8.50 -3.35 10.99
N TRP A 98 -7.87 -3.22 12.16
CA TRP A 98 -8.47 -3.60 13.44
C TRP A 98 -9.70 -2.77 13.78
N MET A 99 -9.66 -1.45 13.55
CA MET A 99 -10.81 -0.58 13.75
C MET A 99 -11.97 -0.95 12.81
N ALA A 100 -11.68 -1.21 11.53
CA ALA A 100 -12.69 -1.62 10.57
C ALA A 100 -13.37 -2.94 10.97
N ARG A 101 -12.57 -3.93 11.39
CA ARG A 101 -13.06 -5.23 11.86
C ARG A 101 -13.98 -5.09 13.11
N ALA A 102 -13.61 -4.24 14.06
CA ALA A 102 -14.44 -3.96 15.23
C ALA A 102 -15.77 -3.31 14.82
N CYS A 103 -15.74 -2.38 13.84
CA CYS A 103 -16.94 -1.74 13.32
C CYS A 103 -17.82 -2.67 12.49
N GLU A 104 -17.26 -3.65 11.79
CA GLU A 104 -18.03 -4.69 11.10
C GLU A 104 -18.87 -5.48 12.11
N HIS A 105 -18.24 -5.91 13.19
CA HIS A 105 -18.91 -6.71 14.22
C HIS A 105 -20.02 -5.93 14.93
N THR A 106 -19.78 -4.64 15.23
CA THR A 106 -20.67 -3.84 16.06
C THR A 106 -21.71 -3.08 15.24
N TYR A 107 -21.34 -2.54 14.09
CA TYR A 107 -22.17 -1.63 13.29
C TYR A 107 -22.55 -2.21 11.93
N GLY A 108 -22.10 -3.41 11.60
CA GLY A 108 -22.35 -4.06 10.31
C GLY A 108 -21.67 -3.33 9.14
N ILE A 109 -20.57 -2.61 9.39
CA ILE A 109 -19.77 -1.97 8.34
C ILE A 109 -18.88 -3.05 7.73
N ARG A 110 -19.32 -3.64 6.61
CA ARG A 110 -18.52 -4.60 5.84
C ARG A 110 -17.27 -3.94 5.31
N PHE A 111 -16.10 -4.55 5.49
CA PHE A 111 -14.88 -3.97 4.98
C PHE A 111 -14.04 -4.96 4.18
N CYS A 112 -13.18 -4.41 3.33
CA CYS A 112 -12.15 -5.12 2.60
C CYS A 112 -10.86 -4.29 2.64
N ALA A 113 -9.80 -4.82 3.23
CA ALA A 113 -8.50 -4.19 3.26
C ALA A 113 -7.66 -4.68 2.06
N LEU A 114 -7.19 -3.76 1.23
CA LEU A 114 -6.26 -4.04 0.16
C LEU A 114 -4.85 -3.70 0.63
N ARG A 115 -4.01 -4.71 0.88
CA ARG A 115 -2.62 -4.55 1.30
C ARG A 115 -1.74 -4.40 0.08
N TYR A 116 -1.48 -3.13 -0.31
CA TYR A 116 -0.66 -2.83 -1.48
C TYR A 116 0.80 -3.19 -1.24
N PHE A 117 1.38 -3.82 -2.24
CA PHE A 117 2.83 -3.91 -2.38
C PHE A 117 3.35 -2.66 -3.10
N ASN A 118 4.39 -2.74 -3.91
CA ASN A 118 4.96 -1.56 -4.54
C ASN A 118 4.17 -1.17 -5.80
N VAL A 119 3.41 -0.11 -5.72
CA VAL A 119 2.65 0.40 -6.86
C VAL A 119 3.60 1.11 -7.83
N ALA A 120 3.51 0.77 -9.11
CA ALA A 120 4.32 1.32 -10.18
C ALA A 120 3.45 1.65 -11.41
N GLY A 121 4.02 2.39 -12.33
CA GLY A 121 3.35 2.78 -13.56
C GLY A 121 2.52 4.06 -13.40
N CYS A 122 2.02 4.50 -14.53
CA CYS A 122 1.12 5.63 -14.67
C CYS A 122 -0.02 5.20 -15.60
N GLY A 123 -1.21 5.71 -15.35
CA GLY A 123 -2.31 5.63 -16.30
C GLY A 123 -2.14 6.69 -17.41
N PRO A 124 -3.22 7.35 -17.83
CA PRO A 124 -3.13 8.53 -18.67
C PRO A 124 -2.22 9.60 -18.05
N VAL A 125 -1.51 10.36 -18.89
CA VAL A 125 -0.53 11.38 -18.44
C VAL A 125 -1.15 12.39 -17.48
N GLU A 126 -2.42 12.69 -17.64
CA GLU A 126 -3.18 13.62 -16.81
C GLU A 126 -3.37 13.13 -15.36
N LEU A 127 -3.16 11.84 -15.12
CA LEU A 127 -3.26 11.17 -13.82
C LEU A 127 -1.90 10.85 -13.20
N GLU A 128 -0.81 11.39 -13.74
CA GLU A 128 0.52 11.19 -13.21
C GLU A 128 0.63 11.68 -11.76
N ASP A 129 1.18 10.85 -10.87
CA ASP A 129 1.53 11.27 -9.50
C ASP A 129 2.80 12.15 -9.56
N PRO A 130 2.72 13.45 -9.28
CA PRO A 130 3.89 14.33 -9.29
C PRO A 130 4.85 14.06 -8.12
N ALA A 131 4.50 13.19 -7.19
CA ALA A 131 5.31 12.91 -6.02
C ALA A 131 6.45 11.93 -6.33
N ILE A 132 7.68 12.40 -6.19
CA ILE A 132 8.91 11.61 -6.40
C ILE A 132 9.28 10.88 -5.10
N LEU A 133 8.48 9.86 -4.73
CA LEU A 133 8.61 9.16 -3.45
C LEU A 133 8.94 7.67 -3.60
N ASN A 134 8.68 7.08 -4.76
CA ASN A 134 8.90 5.67 -5.05
C ASN A 134 10.17 5.48 -5.88
N LEU A 135 10.70 4.24 -5.91
CA LEU A 135 11.98 3.92 -6.56
C LEU A 135 12.03 4.39 -8.02
N ILE A 136 11.07 3.98 -8.85
CA ILE A 136 11.09 4.26 -10.30
C ILE A 136 11.06 5.77 -10.58
N PRO A 137 10.11 6.57 -10.04
CA PRO A 137 10.14 8.03 -10.18
C PRO A 137 11.45 8.67 -9.68
N MET A 138 12.00 8.17 -8.56
CA MET A 138 13.28 8.69 -8.04
C MET A 138 14.46 8.42 -8.98
N LEU A 139 14.52 7.25 -9.60
CA LEU A 139 15.55 6.91 -10.58
C LEU A 139 15.46 7.83 -11.80
N LEU A 140 14.25 7.98 -12.36
CA LEU A 140 13.99 8.81 -13.54
C LEU A 140 14.27 10.29 -13.28
N ASP A 141 13.83 10.86 -12.16
CA ASP A 141 14.10 12.25 -11.77
C ASP A 141 15.61 12.52 -11.65
N ARG A 142 16.36 11.60 -11.01
CA ARG A 142 17.82 11.76 -10.92
C ARG A 142 18.47 11.75 -12.29
N LEU A 143 18.06 10.87 -13.19
CA LEU A 143 18.60 10.82 -14.57
C LEU A 143 18.24 12.08 -15.35
N GLN A 144 17.01 12.58 -15.26
CA GLN A 144 16.62 13.85 -15.90
C GLN A 144 17.44 15.05 -15.42
N ARG A 145 17.88 15.02 -14.17
CA ARG A 145 18.77 16.05 -13.58
C ARG A 145 20.25 15.79 -13.84
N GLY A 146 20.62 14.81 -14.67
CA GLY A 146 22.00 14.44 -14.94
C GLY A 146 22.75 13.86 -13.73
N LYS A 147 22.02 13.30 -12.75
CA LYS A 147 22.58 12.69 -11.55
C LYS A 147 22.52 11.17 -11.63
N ALA A 148 23.54 10.52 -11.08
CA ALA A 148 23.54 9.05 -10.98
C ALA A 148 22.36 8.55 -10.11
N PRO A 149 21.63 7.50 -10.52
CA PRO A 149 20.68 6.80 -9.68
C PRO A 149 21.33 6.29 -8.39
N ALA A 150 20.55 6.14 -7.32
CA ALA A 150 21.05 5.63 -6.05
C ALA A 150 20.37 4.31 -5.67
N ILE A 151 21.19 3.35 -5.24
CA ILE A 151 20.77 2.11 -4.59
C ILE A 151 21.05 2.26 -3.09
N PHE A 152 20.07 1.93 -2.24
CA PHE A 152 20.20 2.02 -0.79
C PHE A 152 20.45 0.64 -0.19
N GLY A 153 21.73 0.32 0.05
CA GLY A 153 22.22 -0.96 0.50
C GLY A 153 22.41 -1.97 -0.63
N ASP A 154 23.56 -2.62 -0.66
CA ASP A 154 23.93 -3.70 -1.58
C ASP A 154 24.45 -4.94 -0.83
N ASP A 155 24.20 -4.98 0.46
CA ASP A 155 24.65 -6.01 1.40
C ASP A 155 23.48 -6.76 2.08
N TYR A 156 22.25 -6.68 1.52
CA TYR A 156 21.11 -7.47 2.00
C TYR A 156 21.32 -8.96 1.72
N PRO A 157 20.73 -9.86 2.53
CA PRO A 157 20.80 -11.32 2.31
C PRO A 157 19.89 -11.75 1.13
N THR A 158 20.15 -11.22 -0.06
CA THR A 158 19.46 -11.48 -1.33
C THR A 158 20.48 -11.84 -2.39
N ALA A 159 20.04 -12.36 -3.53
CA ALA A 159 20.96 -12.87 -4.56
C ALA A 159 21.95 -11.82 -5.10
N ASP A 160 21.54 -10.54 -5.20
CA ASP A 160 22.34 -9.44 -5.71
C ASP A 160 22.69 -8.39 -4.66
N GLY A 161 22.37 -8.66 -3.41
CA GLY A 161 22.62 -7.78 -2.26
C GLY A 161 21.63 -6.63 -2.12
N THR A 162 20.67 -6.43 -3.06
CA THR A 162 19.68 -5.36 -2.99
C THR A 162 18.31 -5.86 -2.54
N CYS A 163 17.45 -4.95 -2.06
CA CYS A 163 16.10 -5.31 -1.64
C CYS A 163 15.26 -5.90 -2.78
N ILE A 164 14.43 -6.88 -2.47
CA ILE A 164 13.46 -7.47 -3.40
C ILE A 164 12.05 -6.98 -3.04
N ARG A 165 11.31 -6.52 -4.03
CA ARG A 165 9.93 -6.01 -3.89
C ARG A 165 9.01 -6.61 -4.94
N ASP A 166 7.74 -6.72 -4.59
CA ASP A 166 6.65 -7.07 -5.49
C ASP A 166 6.06 -5.78 -6.06
N TYR A 167 6.03 -5.65 -7.38
CA TYR A 167 5.52 -4.47 -8.08
C TYR A 167 4.22 -4.78 -8.77
N ILE A 168 3.20 -3.93 -8.58
CA ILE A 168 1.92 -4.00 -9.27
C ILE A 168 1.67 -2.72 -10.07
N HIS A 169 1.10 -2.85 -11.26
CA HIS A 169 0.73 -1.68 -12.04
C HIS A 169 -0.47 -0.95 -11.42
N VAL A 170 -0.48 0.38 -11.50
CA VAL A 170 -1.54 1.21 -10.90
C VAL A 170 -2.92 0.90 -11.48
N SER A 171 -3.02 0.51 -12.75
CA SER A 171 -4.28 0.11 -13.38
C SER A 171 -4.84 -1.18 -12.77
N ASP A 172 -3.99 -2.20 -12.55
CA ASP A 172 -4.40 -3.46 -11.91
C ASP A 172 -4.83 -3.22 -10.46
N LEU A 173 -4.17 -2.27 -9.78
CA LEU A 173 -4.58 -1.84 -8.45
C LEU A 173 -5.96 -1.16 -8.49
N ALA A 174 -6.26 -0.33 -9.49
CA ALA A 174 -7.58 0.28 -9.65
C ALA A 174 -8.66 -0.78 -9.87
N ASP A 175 -8.41 -1.77 -10.72
CA ASP A 175 -9.32 -2.91 -10.96
C ASP A 175 -9.56 -3.71 -9.67
N ALA A 176 -8.53 -3.90 -8.85
CA ALA A 176 -8.65 -4.55 -7.55
C ALA A 176 -9.63 -3.81 -6.60
N HIS A 177 -9.71 -2.47 -6.67
CA HIS A 177 -10.68 -1.71 -5.89
C HIS A 177 -12.12 -1.94 -6.35
N ILE A 178 -12.34 -2.01 -7.67
CA ILE A 178 -13.66 -2.32 -8.22
C ILE A 178 -14.09 -3.74 -7.83
N ALA A 179 -13.18 -4.70 -7.95
CA ALA A 179 -13.42 -6.07 -7.52
C ALA A 179 -13.74 -6.16 -6.02
N ALA A 180 -13.04 -5.38 -5.19
CA ALA A 180 -13.29 -5.31 -3.75
C ALA A 180 -14.68 -4.73 -3.42
N LEU A 181 -15.15 -3.70 -4.12
CA LEU A 181 -16.52 -3.19 -3.97
C LEU A 181 -17.55 -4.26 -4.29
N THR A 182 -17.39 -4.96 -5.42
CA THR A 182 -18.27 -6.07 -5.81
C THR A 182 -18.23 -7.21 -4.78
N TYR A 183 -17.06 -7.50 -4.22
CA TYR A 183 -16.92 -8.51 -3.17
C TYR A 183 -17.70 -8.15 -1.91
N LEU A 184 -17.77 -6.86 -1.55
CA LEU A 184 -18.51 -6.40 -0.37
C LEU A 184 -20.04 -6.55 -0.51
N ASP A 185 -20.56 -6.75 -1.71
CA ASP A 185 -21.99 -7.04 -1.96
C ASP A 185 -22.36 -8.52 -1.73
N ARG A 186 -21.38 -9.42 -1.63
CA ARG A 186 -21.65 -10.85 -1.38
C ARG A 186 -22.17 -11.06 0.05
N ASP A 187 -23.19 -11.92 0.21
CA ASP A 187 -23.74 -12.27 1.53
C ASP A 187 -22.72 -13.02 2.38
N GLU A 188 -22.03 -13.98 1.78
CA GLU A 188 -20.94 -14.72 2.42
C GLU A 188 -19.60 -14.22 1.92
N ARG A 189 -18.81 -13.64 2.83
CA ARG A 189 -17.46 -13.19 2.58
C ARG A 189 -16.47 -14.02 3.38
N LYS A 190 -15.52 -14.60 2.68
CA LYS A 190 -14.53 -15.50 3.27
C LYS A 190 -13.33 -14.77 3.86
N TYR A 191 -13.01 -13.60 3.32
CA TYR A 191 -11.80 -12.84 3.65
C TYR A 191 -12.10 -11.36 3.84
N ASP A 192 -11.36 -10.71 4.72
CA ASP A 192 -11.45 -9.26 5.01
C ASP A 192 -10.20 -8.50 4.54
N ALA A 193 -9.15 -9.21 4.08
CA ALA A 193 -7.93 -8.62 3.57
C ALA A 193 -7.40 -9.39 2.36
N PHE A 194 -6.80 -8.64 1.42
CA PHE A 194 -6.20 -9.16 0.19
C PHE A 194 -4.86 -8.48 -0.08
N ASN A 195 -3.85 -9.29 -0.39
CA ASN A 195 -2.59 -8.78 -0.94
C ASN A 195 -2.79 -8.32 -2.38
N VAL A 196 -2.32 -7.13 -2.69
CA VAL A 196 -2.38 -6.57 -4.05
C VAL A 196 -0.95 -6.36 -4.56
N GLY A 197 -0.47 -7.37 -5.26
CA GLY A 197 0.83 -7.51 -5.88
C GLY A 197 0.75 -8.45 -7.07
N THR A 198 1.88 -8.83 -7.63
CA THR A 198 1.99 -9.79 -8.73
C THR A 198 2.40 -11.19 -8.28
N GLY A 199 2.85 -11.32 -7.03
CA GLY A 199 3.44 -12.55 -6.51
C GLY A 199 4.86 -12.80 -7.00
N LYS A 200 5.48 -11.83 -7.67
CA LYS A 200 6.85 -11.90 -8.20
C LYS A 200 7.73 -10.85 -7.56
N GLY A 201 8.89 -11.29 -7.06
CA GLY A 201 9.91 -10.39 -6.55
C GLY A 201 10.78 -9.84 -7.67
N THR A 202 11.08 -8.54 -7.61
CA THR A 202 12.05 -7.89 -8.47
C THR A 202 13.02 -7.11 -7.59
N SER A 203 14.32 -7.28 -7.80
CA SER A 203 15.33 -6.58 -7.02
C SER A 203 15.47 -5.12 -7.43
N VAL A 204 16.03 -4.29 -6.55
CA VAL A 204 16.32 -2.90 -6.89
C VAL A 204 17.33 -2.83 -8.04
N ARG A 205 18.30 -3.74 -8.09
CA ARG A 205 19.29 -3.81 -9.16
C ARG A 205 18.64 -4.15 -10.51
N GLU A 206 17.74 -5.13 -10.55
CA GLU A 206 16.98 -5.47 -11.75
C GLU A 206 16.17 -4.26 -12.28
N ILE A 207 15.56 -3.46 -11.39
CA ILE A 207 14.85 -2.23 -11.80
C ILE A 207 15.84 -1.20 -12.37
N VAL A 208 17.01 -1.02 -11.77
CA VAL A 208 18.04 -0.09 -12.26
C VAL A 208 18.55 -0.53 -13.64
N ASP A 209 18.77 -1.83 -13.83
CA ASP A 209 19.21 -2.40 -15.11
C ASP A 209 18.13 -2.24 -16.19
N GLU A 210 16.87 -2.44 -15.84
CA GLU A 210 15.76 -2.21 -16.76
C GLU A 210 15.61 -0.73 -17.13
N VAL A 211 15.77 0.19 -16.19
CA VAL A 211 15.80 1.64 -16.48
C VAL A 211 16.93 1.97 -17.44
N ARG A 212 18.13 1.39 -17.24
CA ARG A 212 19.27 1.56 -18.16
C ARG A 212 18.93 1.06 -19.56
N ARG A 213 18.33 -0.12 -19.65
CA ARG A 213 17.92 -0.74 -20.93
C ARG A 213 16.89 0.11 -21.68
N VAL A 214 15.86 0.58 -20.98
CA VAL A 214 14.73 1.32 -21.57
C VAL A 214 15.14 2.73 -21.99
N THR A 215 15.92 3.41 -21.16
CA THR A 215 16.36 4.81 -21.44
C THR A 215 17.51 4.88 -22.44
N GLY A 216 18.30 3.81 -22.58
CA GLY A 216 19.54 3.81 -23.36
C GLY A 216 20.64 4.72 -22.79
N LEU A 217 20.44 5.28 -21.61
CA LEU A 217 21.40 6.21 -21.00
C LEU A 217 22.54 5.44 -20.33
N PRO A 218 23.80 5.79 -20.61
CA PRO A 218 24.94 5.24 -19.91
C PRO A 218 25.07 5.91 -18.54
N PHE A 219 24.76 5.18 -17.46
CA PHE A 219 25.00 5.63 -16.11
C PHE A 219 25.54 4.51 -15.23
N LYS A 220 26.25 4.88 -14.20
CA LYS A 220 26.65 4.01 -13.09
C LYS A 220 25.93 4.49 -11.85
N GLU A 221 25.23 3.59 -11.17
CA GLU A 221 24.55 3.86 -9.91
C GLU A 221 25.54 4.17 -8.77
N THR A 222 25.07 4.93 -7.79
CA THR A 222 25.79 5.16 -6.53
C THR A 222 25.14 4.28 -5.46
N VAL A 223 25.95 3.51 -4.75
CA VAL A 223 25.48 2.76 -3.58
C VAL A 223 25.57 3.66 -2.35
N LEU A 224 24.48 3.72 -1.59
CA LEU A 224 24.36 4.45 -0.33
C LEU A 224 24.02 3.46 0.79
N ASP A 225 24.13 3.92 2.04
CA ASP A 225 23.76 3.12 3.20
C ASP A 225 22.29 2.65 3.14
N ARG A 226 22.00 1.52 3.79
CA ARG A 226 20.62 1.00 3.92
C ARG A 226 19.69 2.04 4.52
N ARG A 227 18.45 2.09 4.04
CA ARG A 227 17.40 2.86 4.71
C ARG A 227 16.88 2.11 5.93
N ALA A 228 16.68 2.84 7.02
CA ALA A 228 16.08 2.27 8.22
C ALA A 228 14.64 1.79 7.94
N GLY A 229 14.33 0.58 8.38
CA GLY A 229 12.98 0.02 8.25
C GLY A 229 12.66 -0.65 6.91
N ASP A 230 13.67 -0.87 6.04
CA ASP A 230 13.49 -1.64 4.80
C ASP A 230 13.76 -3.14 5.05
N PRO A 231 12.76 -4.03 4.86
CA PRO A 231 13.00 -5.48 4.90
C PRO A 231 13.79 -5.93 3.66
N PRO A 232 14.63 -6.99 3.76
CA PRO A 232 15.38 -7.51 2.62
C PRO A 232 14.48 -7.92 1.44
N GLN A 233 13.35 -8.56 1.75
CA GLN A 233 12.40 -9.07 0.77
C GLN A 233 10.96 -8.87 1.26
N LEU A 234 10.06 -8.52 0.34
CA LEU A 234 8.63 -8.44 0.61
C LEU A 234 7.85 -8.74 -0.67
N ILE A 235 7.28 -9.95 -0.77
CA ILE A 235 6.51 -10.47 -1.91
C ILE A 235 5.18 -10.99 -1.38
N GLY A 236 4.06 -10.65 -2.03
CA GLY A 236 2.72 -11.07 -1.62
C GLY A 236 2.26 -12.36 -2.26
N SER A 237 1.54 -13.20 -1.52
CA SER A 237 0.72 -14.25 -2.15
C SER A 237 -0.50 -13.61 -2.81
N THR A 238 -0.71 -13.90 -4.09
CA THR A 238 -1.84 -13.36 -4.87
C THR A 238 -3.04 -14.31 -4.93
N LYS A 239 -2.98 -15.45 -4.23
CA LYS A 239 -4.01 -16.50 -4.31
C LYS A 239 -5.41 -16.00 -3.97
N ARG A 240 -5.54 -15.14 -2.94
CA ARG A 240 -6.85 -14.62 -2.52
C ARG A 240 -7.39 -13.59 -3.49
N ILE A 241 -6.59 -12.63 -3.91
CA ILE A 241 -7.04 -11.56 -4.83
C ILE A 241 -7.47 -12.14 -6.17
N LEU A 242 -6.73 -13.12 -6.71
CA LEU A 242 -7.10 -13.80 -7.96
C LEU A 242 -8.44 -14.53 -7.85
N SER A 243 -8.85 -15.00 -6.68
CA SER A 243 -10.18 -15.60 -6.47
C SER A 243 -11.33 -14.57 -6.47
N LEU A 244 -11.03 -13.28 -6.44
CA LEU A 244 -12.02 -12.20 -6.59
C LEU A 244 -12.25 -11.81 -8.04
N ILE A 245 -11.18 -11.82 -8.83
CA ILE A 245 -11.13 -11.26 -10.20
C ILE A 245 -11.52 -12.33 -11.25
N HIS A 246 -11.48 -13.60 -10.86
CA HIS A 246 -11.86 -14.77 -11.68
C HIS A 246 -13.10 -15.50 -11.06
#